data_59525b69eff731db1a57d8aa32ef2675
#
_entry.id   59525b69eff731db1a57d8aa32ef2675
#
_cell.length_a   1.000
_cell.length_b   1.000
_cell.length_c   1.000
_cell.angle_alpha   90.00
_cell.angle_beta   90.00
_cell.angle_gamma   90.00
#
_symmetry.space_group_name_H-M   'P 1'
#
loop_
_entity.id
_entity.type
_entity.pdbx_description
1 polymer ?
#
loop_
_entity_poly.entity_id
_entity_poly.type
_entity_poly.pdbx_seq_one_letter_code
_entity_poly.pdbx_strand_id
1 'polypeptide(L)'
;MPTHFRALLALSLIAAPTLALAQPSSTTCANGTLVTALPGGLGEENQRALTLRSGGQWSLFRGANDAARARMLSDSNPAPLRVAAVLPELLVTHQSAFPMPANDGAMWAGRGRSYSLTGGIALCGKNARWGAIIAPTYWFAENAAFDLPDNPQVVPPYRGGYSPWASRYYYMPRSLDAPRRFGPTSFSKVDPGALTLFYRASRVEIGLTTESEWWGPGQHNSLLMSSAAAGVPRAYARTARPLKAAGELDIRYFVGGMSYSDFFFEKRPADTTRSLAGLALAWRPRFEPNLTIGMARIVMAPMAGRTYLKHLLDPVIPVGTPNAVGRGDSTQYPGRDQLFSLFANWRLPEDGGEVWVEWARAELPENMNDFLESPNHSQALTIGLQHVRPVWRRDWTVRVGGEYTQTNQSSSYRERPTGSWYTSRAVQAGFSQKGQVMGAMIGPGSVTQRIGTDFANPRHSIGLFAYRIKWDDDSFYTIPRPNGNGLCKHDVSLSWGARGATLTRAGWLEATVTSQRRLNVYWQALGLCFQNEELQIDKRNLSIEFRFRPRLR
;
A
#
# COMPACT_ATOMS: atom_id res chain seq x y z
N MET A 1 -18.22 -26.98 -7.20
CA MET A 1 -16.78 -26.75 -7.45
C MET A 1 -16.31 -26.77 -8.90
N PRO A 2 -17.07 -27.01 -9.93
CA PRO A 2 -16.48 -27.15 -11.28
C PRO A 2 -16.71 -26.02 -12.27
N THR A 3 -17.69 -25.16 -12.06
CA THR A 3 -18.13 -24.22 -13.11
C THR A 3 -17.27 -22.95 -13.24
N HIS A 4 -16.75 -22.42 -12.15
CA HIS A 4 -15.95 -21.17 -12.19
C HIS A 4 -14.51 -21.37 -12.67
N PHE A 5 -13.91 -22.54 -12.42
CA PHE A 5 -12.56 -22.86 -12.88
C PHE A 5 -12.50 -23.07 -14.41
N ARG A 6 -13.58 -23.62 -15.00
CA ARG A 6 -13.66 -23.77 -16.45
C ARG A 6 -13.87 -22.45 -17.19
N ALA A 7 -14.58 -21.50 -16.58
CA ALA A 7 -14.78 -20.16 -17.16
C ALA A 7 -13.48 -19.35 -17.20
N LEU A 8 -12.63 -19.46 -16.16
CA LEU A 8 -11.32 -18.79 -16.12
C LEU A 8 -10.32 -19.36 -17.14
N LEU A 9 -10.31 -20.67 -17.32
CA LEU A 9 -9.51 -21.31 -18.37
C LEU A 9 -10.03 -20.97 -19.77
N ALA A 10 -11.35 -20.84 -19.94
CA ALA A 10 -11.95 -20.49 -21.22
C ALA A 10 -11.65 -19.02 -21.62
N LEU A 11 -11.63 -18.06 -20.67
CA LEU A 11 -11.24 -16.68 -20.95
C LEU A 11 -9.75 -16.56 -21.32
N SER A 12 -8.88 -17.34 -20.68
CA SER A 12 -7.45 -17.35 -21.02
C SER A 12 -7.16 -18.03 -22.35
N LEU A 13 -8.00 -18.97 -22.77
CA LEU A 13 -7.87 -19.69 -24.04
C LEU A 13 -8.49 -18.93 -25.23
N ILE A 14 -9.50 -18.10 -25.01
CA ILE A 14 -10.13 -17.30 -26.08
C ILE A 14 -9.26 -16.09 -26.48
N ALA A 15 -8.46 -15.56 -25.56
CA ALA A 15 -7.50 -14.49 -25.87
C ALA A 15 -6.17 -14.99 -26.48
N ALA A 16 -5.86 -16.27 -26.37
CA ALA A 16 -4.60 -16.84 -26.83
C ALA A 16 -4.48 -17.07 -28.35
N PRO A 17 -5.52 -17.45 -29.11
CA PRO A 17 -5.34 -17.82 -30.53
C PRO A 17 -5.16 -16.61 -31.46
N THR A 18 -5.61 -15.42 -31.11
CA THR A 18 -5.46 -14.22 -31.96
C THR A 18 -4.12 -13.50 -31.80
N LEU A 19 -3.37 -13.78 -30.72
CA LEU A 19 -2.04 -13.22 -30.49
C LEU A 19 -0.91 -14.08 -31.08
N ALA A 20 -1.19 -15.31 -31.51
CA ALA A 20 -0.18 -16.24 -32.02
C ALA A 20 0.19 -16.02 -33.51
N LEU A 21 -0.44 -15.08 -34.22
CA LEU A 21 -0.20 -14.84 -35.64
C LEU A 21 0.73 -13.66 -35.96
N ALA A 22 1.20 -12.94 -34.98
CA ALA A 22 2.23 -11.92 -35.18
C ALA A 22 3.58 -12.48 -34.70
N GLN A 23 4.37 -13.04 -35.61
CA GLN A 23 5.79 -13.26 -35.33
C GLN A 23 6.43 -11.93 -34.97
N PRO A 24 7.06 -11.80 -33.79
CA PRO A 24 7.73 -10.56 -33.43
C PRO A 24 9.03 -10.46 -34.23
N SER A 25 9.04 -9.61 -35.24
CA SER A 25 10.31 -9.05 -35.71
C SER A 25 10.91 -8.27 -34.53
N SER A 26 12.09 -8.65 -34.13
CA SER A 26 12.95 -8.10 -33.10
C SER A 26 12.88 -6.59 -33.01
N THR A 27 12.41 -6.05 -31.89
CA THR A 27 12.53 -4.69 -31.36
C THR A 27 11.17 -4.10 -30.99
N THR A 28 10.70 -4.25 -29.92
CA THR A 28 10.74 -3.64 -28.60
C THR A 28 9.85 -2.41 -28.42
N CYS A 29 8.59 -2.59 -28.20
CA CYS A 29 8.15 -2.42 -26.82
C CYS A 29 8.73 -3.63 -26.07
N ALA A 30 10.04 -3.64 -25.84
CA ALA A 30 10.87 -4.71 -25.28
C ALA A 30 10.42 -6.14 -25.63
N ASN A 31 10.80 -6.67 -26.78
CA ASN A 31 10.57 -8.05 -27.20
C ASN A 31 9.10 -8.57 -27.07
N GLY A 32 8.13 -7.68 -27.20
CA GLY A 32 6.70 -8.04 -27.23
C GLY A 32 6.03 -8.29 -25.88
N THR A 33 6.75 -8.22 -24.75
CA THR A 33 6.16 -8.47 -23.42
C THR A 33 6.58 -7.45 -22.37
N LEU A 34 5.62 -6.98 -21.58
CA LEU A 34 5.80 -6.07 -20.46
C LEU A 34 5.33 -6.73 -19.16
N VAL A 35 5.83 -6.24 -18.05
CA VAL A 35 5.47 -6.71 -16.71
C VAL A 35 4.99 -5.51 -15.90
N THR A 36 3.83 -5.64 -15.29
CA THR A 36 3.41 -4.79 -14.18
C THR A 36 3.69 -5.52 -12.88
N ALA A 37 4.13 -4.81 -11.85
CA ALA A 37 4.43 -5.40 -10.56
C ALA A 37 4.07 -4.42 -9.44
N LEU A 38 3.26 -4.86 -8.49
CA LEU A 38 2.93 -4.05 -7.33
C LEU A 38 4.18 -3.82 -6.47
N PRO A 39 4.46 -2.56 -6.06
CA PRO A 39 5.52 -2.27 -5.10
C PRO A 39 5.28 -2.95 -3.74
N GLY A 40 6.38 -3.30 -3.04
CA GLY A 40 6.35 -3.93 -1.72
C GLY A 40 6.33 -5.47 -1.74
N GLY A 41 6.42 -6.11 -2.91
CA GLY A 41 6.49 -7.57 -3.03
C GLY A 41 7.91 -8.14 -2.91
N LEU A 42 8.01 -9.48 -2.74
CA LEU A 42 9.28 -10.20 -2.60
C LEU A 42 10.25 -9.96 -3.77
N GLY A 43 9.73 -9.95 -4.99
CA GLY A 43 10.56 -9.69 -6.18
C GLY A 43 11.24 -8.33 -6.14
N GLU A 44 10.54 -7.31 -5.62
CA GLU A 44 11.08 -5.96 -5.46
C GLU A 44 12.13 -5.89 -4.35
N GLU A 45 11.90 -6.54 -3.21
CA GLU A 45 12.87 -6.63 -2.12
C GLU A 45 14.19 -7.25 -2.58
N ASN A 46 14.12 -8.35 -3.33
CA ASN A 46 15.29 -9.00 -3.92
C ASN A 46 15.99 -8.08 -4.93
N GLN A 47 15.25 -7.38 -5.78
CA GLN A 47 15.81 -6.42 -6.73
C GLN A 47 16.51 -5.27 -6.01
N ARG A 48 15.93 -4.73 -4.94
CA ARG A 48 16.54 -3.68 -4.12
C ARG A 48 17.87 -4.13 -3.52
N ALA A 49 17.94 -5.35 -2.97
CA ALA A 49 19.15 -5.95 -2.43
C ALA A 49 20.23 -6.14 -3.50
N LEU A 50 19.88 -6.70 -4.67
CA LEU A 50 20.81 -6.87 -5.79
C LEU A 50 21.30 -5.52 -6.35
N THR A 51 20.43 -4.53 -6.40
CA THR A 51 20.76 -3.17 -6.85
C THR A 51 21.72 -2.49 -5.85
N LEU A 52 21.53 -2.69 -4.55
CA LEU A 52 22.46 -2.20 -3.52
C LEU A 52 23.86 -2.77 -3.75
N ARG A 53 23.96 -4.09 -3.91
CA ARG A 53 25.22 -4.77 -4.15
C ARG A 53 25.96 -4.32 -5.42
N SER A 54 25.22 -3.98 -6.48
CA SER A 54 25.79 -3.51 -7.76
C SER A 54 26.12 -2.02 -7.77
N GLY A 55 25.88 -1.28 -6.67
CA GLY A 55 26.02 0.18 -6.63
C GLY A 55 24.98 0.94 -7.46
N GLY A 56 23.94 0.24 -7.92
CA GLY A 56 22.87 0.86 -8.71
C GLY A 56 21.98 1.77 -7.85
N GLN A 57 21.27 2.67 -8.51
CA GLN A 57 20.35 3.59 -7.85
C GLN A 57 19.00 2.92 -7.58
N TRP A 58 18.31 3.37 -6.52
CA TRP A 58 16.97 2.93 -6.15
C TRP A 58 16.03 4.12 -6.04
N SER A 59 14.88 4.06 -6.71
CA SER A 59 13.87 5.11 -6.61
C SER A 59 13.04 4.92 -5.35
N LEU A 60 12.77 6.01 -4.64
CA LEU A 60 11.86 6.04 -3.49
C LEU A 60 10.40 6.25 -3.91
N PHE A 61 10.17 6.55 -5.18
CA PHE A 61 8.84 6.62 -5.78
C PHE A 61 8.70 5.52 -6.81
N ARG A 62 7.84 4.56 -6.54
CA ARG A 62 7.68 3.33 -7.31
C ARG A 62 6.22 3.14 -7.69
N GLY A 63 5.96 2.82 -8.94
CA GLY A 63 4.62 2.54 -9.47
C GLY A 63 4.52 1.13 -10.04
N ALA A 64 3.33 0.56 -10.03
CA ALA A 64 3.08 -0.77 -10.58
C ALA A 64 3.52 -0.91 -12.05
N ASN A 65 3.50 0.17 -12.79
CA ASN A 65 3.89 0.20 -14.20
C ASN A 65 5.33 0.66 -14.46
N ASP A 66 6.14 0.93 -13.44
CA ASP A 66 7.48 1.51 -13.65
C ASP A 66 8.39 0.60 -14.46
N ALA A 67 8.36 -0.71 -14.23
CA ALA A 67 9.12 -1.68 -15.02
C ALA A 67 8.70 -1.68 -16.50
N ALA A 68 7.39 -1.65 -16.78
CA ALA A 68 6.84 -1.58 -18.12
C ALA A 68 7.22 -0.26 -18.79
N ARG A 69 7.09 0.87 -18.09
CA ARG A 69 7.47 2.19 -18.59
C ARG A 69 8.96 2.33 -18.86
N ALA A 70 9.83 1.79 -18.01
CA ALA A 70 11.28 1.81 -18.22
C ALA A 70 11.67 1.08 -19.51
N ARG A 71 11.04 -0.06 -19.78
CA ARG A 71 11.24 -0.79 -21.04
C ARG A 71 10.69 -0.02 -22.25
N MET A 72 9.52 0.61 -22.14
CA MET A 72 8.99 1.47 -23.18
C MET A 72 9.90 2.66 -23.48
N LEU A 73 10.58 3.20 -22.46
CA LEU A 73 11.54 4.31 -22.59
C LEU A 73 12.82 3.94 -23.33
N SER A 74 13.28 2.70 -23.19
CA SER A 74 14.49 2.23 -23.86
C SER A 74 14.28 1.97 -25.35
N ASP A 75 13.04 2.12 -25.82
CA ASP A 75 12.65 1.83 -27.18
C ASP A 75 12.85 3.03 -28.10
N SER A 76 13.82 2.93 -29.00
CA SER A 76 14.15 3.94 -30.02
C SER A 76 13.49 3.69 -31.40
N ASN A 77 12.62 2.68 -31.50
CA ASN A 77 11.99 2.32 -32.77
C ASN A 77 11.06 3.44 -33.28
N PRO A 78 11.22 3.88 -34.55
CA PRO A 78 10.45 4.97 -35.11
C PRO A 78 9.01 4.57 -35.53
N ALA A 79 8.60 3.32 -35.40
CA ALA A 79 7.25 2.89 -35.78
C ALA A 79 6.17 3.73 -35.06
N PRO A 80 5.10 4.13 -35.77
CA PRO A 80 4.13 5.07 -35.24
C PRO A 80 3.33 4.49 -34.06
N LEU A 81 3.06 3.21 -34.09
CA LEU A 81 2.34 2.48 -33.04
C LEU A 81 2.83 1.04 -32.97
N ARG A 82 2.99 0.54 -31.75
CA ARG A 82 3.30 -0.86 -31.46
C ARG A 82 2.46 -1.36 -30.30
N VAL A 83 2.15 -2.64 -30.35
CA VAL A 83 1.39 -3.33 -29.30
C VAL A 83 2.29 -4.35 -28.61
N ALA A 84 2.28 -4.37 -27.31
CA ALA A 84 2.95 -5.37 -26.48
C ALA A 84 1.94 -6.06 -25.57
N ALA A 85 2.18 -7.31 -25.24
CA ALA A 85 1.40 -7.99 -24.19
C ALA A 85 1.91 -7.56 -22.82
N VAL A 86 0.99 -7.29 -21.90
CA VAL A 86 1.28 -7.23 -20.45
C VAL A 86 1.11 -8.64 -19.91
N LEU A 87 2.20 -9.24 -19.43
CA LEU A 87 2.20 -10.60 -18.93
C LEU A 87 1.15 -10.79 -17.83
N PRO A 88 0.33 -11.83 -17.91
CA PRO A 88 -0.61 -12.13 -16.86
C PRO A 88 0.12 -12.49 -15.55
N GLU A 89 -0.43 -12.03 -14.43
CA GLU A 89 -0.04 -12.44 -13.09
C GLU A 89 -1.23 -13.04 -12.38
N LEU A 90 -1.07 -14.25 -11.89
CA LEU A 90 -2.01 -14.92 -11.01
C LEU A 90 -1.49 -14.84 -9.58
N LEU A 91 -2.27 -14.28 -8.68
CA LEU A 91 -2.04 -14.32 -7.23
C LEU A 91 -3.16 -15.15 -6.60
N VAL A 92 -2.78 -16.13 -5.80
CA VAL A 92 -3.69 -16.96 -4.99
C VAL A 92 -3.30 -16.81 -3.54
N THR A 93 -4.27 -16.52 -2.68
CA THR A 93 -4.06 -16.47 -1.23
C THR A 93 -5.04 -17.38 -0.50
N HIS A 94 -4.63 -17.88 0.65
CA HIS A 94 -5.49 -18.61 1.57
C HIS A 94 -5.24 -18.12 2.99
N GLN A 95 -6.34 -17.83 3.70
CA GLN A 95 -6.34 -17.37 5.09
C GLN A 95 -7.22 -18.33 5.91
N SER A 96 -6.62 -19.08 6.83
CA SER A 96 -7.35 -20.16 7.52
C SER A 96 -8.36 -19.66 8.55
N ALA A 97 -8.09 -18.55 9.24
CA ALA A 97 -8.91 -18.08 10.35
C ALA A 97 -9.46 -16.66 10.20
N PHE A 98 -8.64 -15.71 9.74
CA PHE A 98 -9.03 -14.31 9.56
C PHE A 98 -8.17 -13.64 8.47
N PRO A 99 -8.65 -12.56 7.85
CA PRO A 99 -7.89 -11.87 6.80
C PRO A 99 -6.67 -11.15 7.38
N MET A 100 -5.56 -11.21 6.66
CA MET A 100 -4.36 -10.44 6.95
C MET A 100 -4.20 -9.33 5.92
N PRO A 101 -3.82 -8.12 6.35
CA PRO A 101 -3.49 -7.06 5.42
C PRO A 101 -2.19 -7.40 4.67
N ALA A 102 -2.13 -6.99 3.41
CA ALA A 102 -0.97 -7.18 2.54
C ALA A 102 -0.81 -5.98 1.59
N ASN A 103 0.37 -5.88 0.98
CA ASN A 103 0.66 -4.90 -0.07
C ASN A 103 0.44 -5.53 -1.45
N ASP A 104 -0.76 -5.98 -1.72
CA ASP A 104 -1.11 -6.70 -2.94
C ASP A 104 -2.15 -5.97 -3.82
N GLY A 105 -2.48 -4.74 -3.48
CA GLY A 105 -3.48 -3.93 -4.16
C GLY A 105 -4.89 -4.47 -4.01
N ALA A 106 -5.07 -5.50 -3.18
CA ALA A 106 -6.26 -6.30 -3.09
C ALA A 106 -7.25 -5.82 -2.06
N MET A 107 -8.52 -6.00 -2.37
CA MET A 107 -9.61 -5.74 -1.43
C MET A 107 -9.90 -6.99 -0.60
N TRP A 108 -8.89 -7.44 0.14
CA TRP A 108 -9.01 -8.63 0.97
C TRP A 108 -9.76 -8.33 2.26
N ALA A 109 -10.93 -8.91 2.40
CA ALA A 109 -11.67 -9.01 3.64
C ALA A 109 -12.29 -10.41 3.74
N GLY A 110 -12.62 -10.87 4.97
CA GLY A 110 -13.03 -12.25 5.18
C GLY A 110 -11.84 -13.23 5.18
N ARG A 111 -12.10 -14.49 5.50
CA ARG A 111 -11.13 -15.58 5.43
C ARG A 111 -11.38 -16.47 4.22
N GLY A 112 -10.56 -17.49 4.04
CA GLY A 112 -10.69 -18.45 2.97
C GLY A 112 -9.75 -18.14 1.80
N ARG A 113 -10.10 -18.59 0.63
CA ARG A 113 -9.32 -18.46 -0.59
C ARG A 113 -9.69 -17.19 -1.35
N SER A 114 -8.67 -16.57 -1.92
CA SER A 114 -8.86 -15.42 -2.79
C SER A 114 -7.89 -15.51 -3.95
N TYR A 115 -8.24 -14.96 -5.10
CA TYR A 115 -7.34 -14.88 -6.22
C TYR A 115 -7.55 -13.60 -7.01
N SER A 116 -6.47 -13.11 -7.58
CA SER A 116 -6.49 -12.05 -8.58
C SER A 116 -5.76 -12.48 -9.84
N LEU A 117 -6.27 -12.03 -10.98
CA LEU A 117 -5.65 -12.19 -12.27
C LEU A 117 -5.50 -10.81 -12.91
N THR A 118 -4.27 -10.38 -13.12
CA THR A 118 -3.94 -9.13 -13.82
C THR A 118 -3.26 -9.47 -15.12
N GLY A 119 -3.54 -8.74 -16.18
CA GLY A 119 -2.87 -8.88 -17.46
C GLY A 119 -3.56 -8.07 -18.54
N GLY A 120 -2.93 -7.90 -19.69
CA GLY A 120 -3.52 -7.07 -20.71
C GLY A 120 -2.58 -6.71 -21.87
N ILE A 121 -2.67 -5.48 -22.33
CA ILE A 121 -1.92 -4.96 -23.45
C ILE A 121 -1.29 -3.60 -23.14
N ALA A 122 -0.23 -3.29 -23.84
CA ALA A 122 0.35 -1.96 -23.86
C ALA A 122 0.49 -1.45 -25.30
N LEU A 123 0.27 -0.15 -25.45
CA LEU A 123 0.43 0.56 -26.70
C LEU A 123 1.62 1.51 -26.56
N CYS A 124 2.55 1.45 -27.49
CA CYS A 124 3.72 2.30 -27.50
C CYS A 124 3.72 3.17 -28.77
N GLY A 125 3.72 4.46 -28.57
CA GLY A 125 3.83 5.42 -29.65
C GLY A 125 5.27 5.65 -30.10
N LYS A 126 5.42 6.42 -31.15
CA LYS A 126 6.71 6.76 -31.76
C LYS A 126 7.71 7.30 -30.71
N ASN A 127 8.90 6.69 -30.65
CA ASN A 127 9.99 7.07 -29.75
C ASN A 127 9.55 7.13 -28.26
N ALA A 128 8.58 6.33 -27.85
CA ALA A 128 8.02 6.31 -26.50
C ALA A 128 7.53 7.68 -25.96
N ARG A 129 7.15 8.61 -26.84
CA ARG A 129 6.60 9.90 -26.43
C ARG A 129 5.24 9.79 -25.78
N TRP A 130 4.45 8.81 -26.19
CA TRP A 130 3.17 8.49 -25.59
C TRP A 130 3.01 6.98 -25.48
N GLY A 131 2.18 6.56 -24.58
CA GLY A 131 1.84 5.16 -24.43
C GLY A 131 0.62 4.95 -23.57
N ALA A 132 0.10 3.73 -23.65
CA ALA A 132 -0.97 3.24 -22.81
C ALA A 132 -0.60 1.86 -22.28
N ILE A 133 -0.91 1.62 -21.00
CA ILE A 133 -0.86 0.30 -20.37
C ILE A 133 -2.27 0.03 -19.88
N ILE A 134 -2.87 -1.06 -20.35
CA ILE A 134 -4.24 -1.47 -20.03
C ILE A 134 -4.13 -2.87 -19.43
N ALA A 135 -4.06 -2.94 -18.11
CA ALA A 135 -3.89 -4.18 -17.36
C ALA A 135 -4.95 -4.27 -16.24
N PRO A 136 -6.21 -4.59 -16.59
CA PRO A 136 -7.26 -4.78 -15.61
C PRO A 136 -6.95 -5.96 -14.70
N THR A 137 -7.48 -5.91 -13.49
CA THR A 137 -7.37 -6.97 -12.49
C THR A 137 -8.75 -7.54 -12.18
N TYR A 138 -8.92 -8.83 -12.37
CA TYR A 138 -10.07 -9.56 -11.87
C TYR A 138 -9.78 -10.09 -10.47
N TRP A 139 -10.75 -9.95 -9.59
CA TRP A 139 -10.68 -10.35 -8.20
C TRP A 139 -11.79 -11.31 -7.85
N PHE A 140 -11.44 -12.31 -7.07
CA PHE A 140 -12.40 -13.17 -6.39
C PHE A 140 -11.95 -13.37 -4.96
N ALA A 141 -12.88 -13.29 -4.00
CA ALA A 141 -12.66 -13.66 -2.61
C ALA A 141 -13.80 -14.57 -2.14
N GLU A 142 -13.42 -15.67 -1.51
CA GLU A 142 -14.37 -16.54 -0.81
C GLU A 142 -15.07 -15.77 0.31
N ASN A 143 -14.37 -14.81 0.93
CA ASN A 143 -14.91 -13.88 1.93
C ASN A 143 -15.67 -14.61 3.04
N ALA A 144 -15.18 -15.80 3.43
CA ALA A 144 -15.86 -16.63 4.44
C ALA A 144 -15.92 -15.93 5.80
N ALA A 145 -16.94 -16.23 6.56
CA ALA A 145 -17.13 -15.69 7.89
C ALA A 145 -15.99 -16.08 8.82
N PHE A 146 -15.61 -15.19 9.70
CA PHE A 146 -14.69 -15.42 10.81
C PHE A 146 -15.25 -14.74 12.07
N ASP A 147 -14.74 -15.15 13.23
CA ASP A 147 -15.22 -14.62 14.50
C ASP A 147 -14.97 -13.12 14.58
N LEU A 148 -16.03 -12.36 14.53
CA LEU A 148 -16.07 -10.94 14.82
C LEU A 148 -16.64 -10.79 16.24
N PRO A 149 -16.10 -9.90 17.05
CA PRO A 149 -16.66 -9.68 18.37
C PRO A 149 -18.04 -9.05 18.27
N ASP A 150 -19.00 -9.67 18.92
CA ASP A 150 -20.37 -9.17 19.10
C ASP A 150 -20.51 -8.36 20.39
N ASN A 151 -19.43 -7.77 20.89
CA ASN A 151 -19.51 -7.12 22.18
C ASN A 151 -20.14 -5.72 22.07
N PRO A 152 -21.43 -5.54 22.38
CA PRO A 152 -22.11 -4.25 22.33
C PRO A 152 -21.58 -3.27 23.38
N GLN A 153 -20.78 -3.72 24.35
CA GLN A 153 -20.17 -2.86 25.37
C GLN A 153 -18.89 -2.16 24.86
N VAL A 154 -18.24 -2.73 23.85
CA VAL A 154 -17.03 -2.15 23.22
C VAL A 154 -17.39 -1.24 22.04
N VAL A 155 -18.61 -1.37 21.53
CA VAL A 155 -19.09 -0.61 20.38
C VAL A 155 -20.35 0.13 20.79
N PRO A 156 -20.33 1.47 20.89
CA PRO A 156 -21.54 2.22 21.19
C PRO A 156 -22.65 1.87 20.19
N PRO A 157 -23.89 1.62 20.66
CA PRO A 157 -25.01 1.40 19.75
C PRO A 157 -25.25 2.68 18.96
N TYR A 158 -24.94 2.68 17.69
CA TYR A 158 -25.32 3.76 16.80
C TYR A 158 -26.84 3.69 16.52
N ARG A 159 -27.50 4.86 16.56
CA ARG A 159 -28.88 4.99 16.12
C ARG A 159 -28.99 4.51 14.67
N GLY A 160 -29.62 3.36 14.44
CA GLY A 160 -29.81 2.80 13.10
C GLY A 160 -29.29 1.39 12.88
N GLY A 161 -28.77 0.73 13.92
CA GLY A 161 -28.30 -0.64 13.84
C GLY A 161 -26.80 -0.73 13.56
N TYR A 162 -26.18 -1.72 14.15
CA TYR A 162 -24.76 -2.03 14.00
C TYR A 162 -24.56 -2.95 12.80
N SER A 163 -23.77 -2.55 11.83
CA SER A 163 -23.38 -3.45 10.76
C SER A 163 -22.14 -4.26 11.17
N PRO A 164 -22.20 -5.60 11.20
CA PRO A 164 -21.01 -6.43 11.43
C PRO A 164 -19.94 -6.26 10.33
N TRP A 165 -20.30 -5.63 9.24
CA TRP A 165 -19.42 -5.30 8.10
C TRP A 165 -18.77 -3.92 8.22
N ALA A 166 -19.11 -3.14 9.26
CA ALA A 166 -18.51 -1.85 9.52
C ALA A 166 -17.00 -1.95 9.71
N SER A 167 -16.34 -0.82 9.83
CA SER A 167 -14.88 -0.73 9.93
C SER A 167 -14.26 -1.85 10.78
N ARG A 168 -13.10 -2.36 10.36
CA ARG A 168 -12.26 -3.23 11.19
C ARG A 168 -11.68 -2.50 12.41
N TYR A 169 -11.81 -1.18 12.46
CA TYR A 169 -11.35 -0.30 13.52
C TYR A 169 -12.57 0.18 14.31
N TYR A 170 -12.75 -0.34 15.50
CA TYR A 170 -13.95 -0.20 16.33
C TYR A 170 -14.36 1.22 16.69
N TYR A 171 -13.37 2.04 17.04
CA TYR A 171 -13.67 3.31 17.73
C TYR A 171 -14.24 4.38 16.81
N MET A 172 -13.90 4.36 15.53
CA MET A 172 -14.31 5.41 14.58
C MET A 172 -14.84 4.84 13.26
N PRO A 173 -15.94 4.11 13.24
CA PRO A 173 -16.45 3.46 12.02
C PRO A 173 -16.79 4.45 10.91
N ARG A 174 -17.07 5.72 11.24
CA ARG A 174 -17.40 6.79 10.29
C ARG A 174 -16.18 7.45 9.68
N SER A 175 -15.08 7.47 10.41
CA SER A 175 -13.88 8.21 10.05
C SER A 175 -12.92 7.43 9.16
N LEU A 176 -13.21 6.14 8.91
CA LEU A 176 -12.40 5.29 8.05
C LEU A 176 -13.24 4.20 7.38
N ASP A 177 -13.21 4.13 6.05
CA ASP A 177 -13.78 3.04 5.27
C ASP A 177 -12.78 1.86 5.22
N ALA A 178 -12.87 0.98 6.20
CA ALA A 178 -12.08 -0.24 6.27
C ALA A 178 -12.94 -1.38 6.87
N PRO A 179 -13.90 -1.92 6.10
CA PRO A 179 -14.81 -2.95 6.58
C PRO A 179 -14.05 -4.21 6.99
N ARG A 180 -14.56 -4.90 8.02
CA ARG A 180 -13.98 -6.15 8.51
C ARG A 180 -14.17 -7.29 7.53
N ARG A 181 -15.22 -7.22 6.74
CA ARG A 181 -15.62 -8.21 5.75
C ARG A 181 -16.42 -7.52 4.66
N PHE A 182 -16.31 -7.97 3.41
CA PHE A 182 -17.05 -7.43 2.26
C PHE A 182 -18.40 -8.17 2.07
N GLY A 183 -19.36 -7.89 2.97
CA GLY A 183 -20.68 -8.52 2.95
C GLY A 183 -20.69 -9.99 3.40
N PRO A 184 -21.84 -10.67 3.31
CA PRO A 184 -22.03 -12.01 3.88
C PRO A 184 -21.57 -13.15 2.97
N THR A 185 -21.38 -12.90 1.68
CA THR A 185 -21.09 -13.93 0.67
C THR A 185 -19.74 -13.71 0.01
N SER A 186 -19.30 -14.67 -0.78
CA SER A 186 -18.20 -14.48 -1.72
C SER A 186 -18.50 -13.35 -2.70
N PHE A 187 -17.47 -12.67 -3.16
CA PHE A 187 -17.62 -11.62 -4.17
C PHE A 187 -16.57 -11.72 -5.26
N SER A 188 -16.89 -11.14 -6.41
CA SER A 188 -15.95 -10.95 -7.50
C SER A 188 -16.08 -9.53 -8.04
N LYS A 189 -14.97 -8.98 -8.52
CA LYS A 189 -14.92 -7.64 -9.09
C LYS A 189 -13.88 -7.54 -10.19
N VAL A 190 -14.15 -6.74 -11.20
CA VAL A 190 -13.16 -6.27 -12.16
C VAL A 190 -12.75 -4.85 -11.79
N ASP A 191 -11.47 -4.63 -11.63
CA ASP A 191 -10.86 -3.33 -11.35
C ASP A 191 -10.06 -2.87 -12.57
N PRO A 192 -9.98 -1.55 -12.86
CA PRO A 192 -9.10 -1.04 -13.90
C PRO A 192 -7.63 -1.46 -13.74
N GLY A 193 -7.23 -1.86 -12.52
CA GLY A 193 -5.89 -2.35 -12.23
C GLY A 193 -4.84 -1.29 -12.51
N ALA A 194 -3.81 -1.66 -13.25
CA ALA A 194 -2.70 -0.79 -13.59
C ALA A 194 -2.92 -0.07 -14.95
N LEU A 195 -4.08 0.56 -15.15
CA LEU A 195 -4.33 1.38 -16.33
C LEU A 195 -3.49 2.66 -16.26
N THR A 196 -2.75 2.97 -17.32
CA THR A 196 -1.98 4.22 -17.44
C THR A 196 -1.98 4.71 -18.88
N LEU A 197 -2.31 5.99 -19.07
CA LEU A 197 -2.11 6.73 -20.32
C LEU A 197 -1.10 7.83 -20.04
N PHE A 198 -0.07 7.97 -20.87
CA PHE A 198 0.94 8.98 -20.64
C PHE A 198 1.43 9.67 -21.92
N TYR A 199 1.89 10.90 -21.74
CA TYR A 199 2.63 11.66 -22.72
C TYR A 199 3.90 12.23 -22.10
N ARG A 200 5.01 12.13 -22.82
CA ARG A 200 6.34 12.65 -22.41
C ARG A 200 6.79 13.78 -23.28
N ALA A 201 7.10 14.88 -22.63
CA ALA A 201 7.76 16.02 -23.22
C ALA A 201 9.10 16.22 -22.51
N SER A 202 10.21 15.91 -23.17
CA SER A 202 11.56 16.04 -22.61
C SER A 202 11.73 15.25 -21.29
N ARG A 203 11.77 15.95 -20.15
CA ARG A 203 11.99 15.37 -18.83
C ARG A 203 10.71 15.23 -18.00
N VAL A 204 9.59 15.67 -18.53
CA VAL A 204 8.30 15.62 -17.85
C VAL A 204 7.40 14.59 -18.50
N GLU A 205 6.69 13.84 -17.69
CA GLU A 205 5.63 12.92 -18.08
C GLU A 205 4.34 13.38 -17.42
N ILE A 206 3.27 13.48 -18.20
CA ILE A 206 1.92 13.75 -17.75
C ILE A 206 1.01 12.62 -18.17
N GLY A 207 -0.05 12.37 -17.43
CA GLY A 207 -0.97 11.29 -17.80
C GLY A 207 -2.15 11.09 -16.87
N LEU A 208 -2.87 10.02 -17.17
CA LEU A 208 -3.96 9.50 -16.35
C LEU A 208 -3.59 8.09 -15.92
N THR A 209 -3.85 7.73 -14.66
CA THR A 209 -3.53 6.39 -14.16
C THR A 209 -4.47 5.93 -13.05
N THR A 210 -4.59 4.60 -12.93
CA THR A 210 -5.17 3.93 -11.76
C THR A 210 -4.16 3.01 -11.09
N GLU A 211 -2.87 3.09 -11.44
CA GLU A 211 -1.85 2.24 -10.84
C GLU A 211 -1.66 2.53 -9.34
N SER A 212 -1.29 1.52 -8.57
CA SER A 212 -0.80 1.71 -7.22
C SER A 212 0.61 2.30 -7.24
N GLU A 213 0.87 3.25 -6.35
CA GLU A 213 2.19 3.85 -6.15
C GLU A 213 2.64 3.67 -4.70
N TRP A 214 3.95 3.63 -4.53
CA TRP A 214 4.63 3.57 -3.26
C TRP A 214 5.52 4.81 -3.11
N TRP A 215 5.30 5.57 -2.04
CA TRP A 215 6.06 6.77 -1.75
C TRP A 215 6.86 6.61 -0.46
N GLY A 216 8.15 6.78 -0.54
CA GLY A 216 9.05 6.68 0.60
C GLY A 216 9.96 5.44 0.58
N PRO A 217 10.89 5.36 1.55
CA PRO A 217 11.94 4.36 1.57
C PRO A 217 11.54 3.03 2.20
N GLY A 218 10.41 2.95 2.91
CA GLY A 218 9.96 1.74 3.58
C GLY A 218 9.91 0.52 2.65
N GLN A 219 10.15 -0.66 3.17
CA GLN A 219 10.09 -1.92 2.42
C GLN A 219 8.75 -2.63 2.58
N HIS A 220 8.22 -2.62 3.81
CA HIS A 220 6.99 -3.33 4.16
C HIS A 220 5.84 -2.37 4.42
N ASN A 221 6.14 -1.16 4.87
CA ASN A 221 5.16 -0.12 5.12
C ASN A 221 5.65 1.22 4.56
N SER A 222 4.82 1.87 3.77
CA SER A 222 4.94 3.28 3.43
C SER A 222 3.84 4.05 4.15
N LEU A 223 4.18 5.18 4.74
CA LEU A 223 3.22 5.91 5.59
C LEU A 223 2.15 6.64 4.79
N LEU A 224 2.47 7.13 3.58
CA LEU A 224 1.52 7.92 2.81
C LEU A 224 0.87 7.13 1.67
N MET A 225 1.64 6.48 0.82
CA MET A 225 1.10 5.71 -0.30
C MET A 225 1.79 4.36 -0.40
N SER A 226 1.01 3.30 -0.47
CA SER A 226 1.48 1.92 -0.60
C SER A 226 0.61 1.14 -1.59
N SER A 227 0.91 -0.13 -1.75
CA SER A 227 0.08 -1.08 -2.51
C SER A 227 -0.92 -1.83 -1.62
N ALA A 228 -1.20 -1.35 -0.41
CA ALA A 228 -2.18 -1.99 0.49
C ALA A 228 -3.63 -1.80 0.02
N ALA A 229 -3.88 -0.81 -0.84
CA ALA A 229 -5.17 -0.58 -1.49
C ALA A 229 -5.05 -0.58 -3.00
N ALA A 230 -6.18 -0.71 -3.69
CA ALA A 230 -6.27 -0.49 -5.13
C ALA A 230 -5.84 0.95 -5.48
N GLY A 231 -5.26 1.13 -6.67
CA GLY A 231 -4.82 2.44 -7.10
C GLY A 231 -5.98 3.43 -7.28
N VAL A 232 -5.68 4.69 -7.06
CA VAL A 232 -6.64 5.80 -7.17
C VAL A 232 -6.64 6.33 -8.59
N PRO A 233 -7.80 6.47 -9.25
CA PRO A 233 -7.93 7.18 -10.52
C PRO A 233 -7.45 8.64 -10.37
N ARG A 234 -6.42 9.02 -11.14
CA ARG A 234 -5.80 10.34 -11.02
C ARG A 234 -5.16 10.83 -12.30
N ALA A 235 -5.14 12.14 -12.48
CA ALA A 235 -4.24 12.81 -13.40
C ALA A 235 -2.92 13.09 -12.67
N TYR A 236 -1.80 12.95 -13.36
CA TYR A 236 -0.49 13.13 -12.76
C TYR A 236 0.48 13.89 -13.67
N ALA A 237 1.47 14.50 -13.04
CA ALA A 237 2.67 15.03 -13.67
C ALA A 237 3.89 14.58 -12.86
N ARG A 238 4.93 14.11 -13.53
CA ARG A 238 6.16 13.66 -12.87
C ARG A 238 7.39 13.89 -13.73
N THR A 239 8.53 13.84 -13.11
CA THR A 239 9.79 13.74 -13.83
C THR A 239 9.88 12.37 -14.51
N ALA A 240 10.11 12.35 -15.81
CA ALA A 240 10.40 11.12 -16.56
C ALA A 240 11.85 10.65 -16.33
N ARG A 241 12.72 11.59 -15.99
CA ARG A 241 14.11 11.43 -15.55
C ARG A 241 14.40 12.52 -14.53
N PRO A 242 15.18 12.24 -13.47
CA PRO A 242 15.49 13.24 -12.47
C PRO A 242 16.04 14.54 -13.07
N LEU A 243 15.64 15.66 -12.52
CA LEU A 243 16.13 16.98 -12.89
C LEU A 243 17.49 17.21 -12.23
N LYS A 244 18.40 17.89 -12.93
CA LYS A 244 19.69 18.28 -12.36
C LYS A 244 19.52 19.57 -11.54
N ALA A 245 19.54 19.46 -10.21
CA ALA A 245 19.38 20.57 -9.27
C ALA A 245 20.35 20.41 -8.09
N ALA A 246 21.60 20.81 -8.25
CA ALA A 246 22.68 20.56 -7.29
C ALA A 246 22.78 19.07 -6.86
N GLY A 247 22.44 18.20 -7.78
CA GLY A 247 22.24 16.77 -7.62
C GLY A 247 21.13 16.30 -8.55
N GLU A 248 20.33 15.35 -8.12
CA GLU A 248 19.21 14.81 -8.87
C GLU A 248 17.90 14.99 -8.08
N LEU A 249 16.89 15.57 -8.71
CA LEU A 249 15.57 15.83 -8.11
C LEU A 249 14.49 15.07 -8.88
N ASP A 250 13.75 14.21 -8.20
CA ASP A 250 12.54 13.54 -8.67
C ASP A 250 11.31 14.21 -8.08
N ILE A 251 10.30 14.49 -8.91
CA ILE A 251 9.06 15.17 -8.53
C ILE A 251 7.88 14.32 -8.97
N ARG A 252 6.92 14.14 -8.09
CA ARG A 252 5.62 13.51 -8.35
C ARG A 252 4.51 14.46 -7.92
N TYR A 253 3.53 14.64 -8.77
CA TYR A 253 2.35 15.43 -8.52
C TYR A 253 1.12 14.74 -9.09
N PHE A 254 0.01 14.75 -8.35
CA PHE A 254 -1.25 14.22 -8.86
C PHE A 254 -2.46 14.88 -8.24
N VAL A 255 -3.60 14.76 -8.95
CA VAL A 255 -4.94 15.02 -8.44
C VAL A 255 -5.88 13.93 -8.92
N GLY A 256 -6.71 13.40 -8.02
CA GLY A 256 -7.59 12.28 -8.32
C GLY A 256 -8.74 12.16 -7.33
N GLY A 257 -9.41 11.02 -7.34
CA GLY A 257 -10.56 10.78 -6.50
C GLY A 257 -10.59 9.38 -5.89
N MET A 258 -10.76 9.34 -4.58
CA MET A 258 -10.97 8.11 -3.81
C MET A 258 -12.43 7.69 -3.84
N SER A 259 -12.67 6.40 -3.95
CA SER A 259 -13.99 5.79 -3.92
C SER A 259 -14.26 5.13 -2.57
N TYR A 260 -15.50 5.16 -2.14
CA TYR A 260 -15.97 4.35 -1.02
C TYR A 260 -16.07 2.87 -1.42
N SER A 261 -16.00 1.97 -0.43
CA SER A 261 -16.48 0.60 -0.63
C SER A 261 -18.01 0.57 -0.65
N ASP A 262 -18.55 -0.50 -1.23
CA ASP A 262 -20.00 -0.75 -1.20
C ASP A 262 -20.47 -1.12 0.22
N PHE A 263 -19.53 -1.33 1.16
CA PHE A 263 -19.75 -1.77 2.54
C PHE A 263 -19.47 -0.69 3.57
N PHE A 264 -19.27 0.55 3.12
CA PHE A 264 -19.12 1.68 4.04
C PHE A 264 -20.49 2.07 4.59
N PHE A 265 -20.63 1.92 5.91
CA PHE A 265 -21.93 2.01 6.59
C PHE A 265 -22.62 3.37 6.48
N GLU A 266 -21.86 4.46 6.36
CA GLU A 266 -22.39 5.82 6.47
C GLU A 266 -22.30 6.65 5.21
N LYS A 267 -22.24 6.00 4.08
CA LYS A 267 -22.21 6.68 2.79
C LYS A 267 -23.43 7.59 2.65
N ARG A 268 -23.21 8.89 2.59
CA ARG A 268 -24.26 9.83 2.23
C ARG A 268 -24.53 9.75 0.72
N PRO A 269 -25.79 9.78 0.28
CA PRO A 269 -26.11 9.70 -1.15
C PRO A 269 -25.41 10.77 -2.01
N ALA A 270 -25.09 11.94 -1.44
CA ALA A 270 -24.40 13.04 -2.13
C ALA A 270 -22.87 12.87 -2.17
N ASP A 271 -22.29 12.03 -1.31
CA ASP A 271 -20.83 11.89 -1.16
C ASP A 271 -20.38 10.62 -1.89
N THR A 272 -20.29 10.66 -3.21
CA THR A 272 -19.89 9.48 -4.00
C THR A 272 -18.37 9.34 -4.16
N THR A 273 -17.62 10.42 -3.95
CA THR A 273 -16.16 10.47 -4.11
C THR A 273 -15.53 11.49 -3.16
N ARG A 274 -14.24 11.32 -2.91
CA ARG A 274 -13.39 12.25 -2.17
C ARG A 274 -12.23 12.64 -3.07
N SER A 275 -11.81 13.90 -3.05
CA SER A 275 -10.61 14.31 -3.76
C SER A 275 -9.37 13.81 -3.02
N LEU A 276 -8.33 13.54 -3.77
CA LEU A 276 -7.00 13.24 -3.28
C LEU A 276 -5.99 13.95 -4.17
N ALA A 277 -5.18 14.82 -3.60
CA ALA A 277 -4.12 15.49 -4.30
C ALA A 277 -2.79 15.29 -3.57
N GLY A 278 -1.71 15.07 -4.30
CA GLY A 278 -0.41 14.76 -3.70
C GLY A 278 0.76 15.39 -4.42
N LEU A 279 1.78 15.75 -3.63
CA LEU A 279 3.09 16.22 -4.07
C LEU A 279 4.15 15.44 -3.34
N ALA A 280 5.15 14.91 -4.06
CA ALA A 280 6.31 14.28 -3.47
C ALA A 280 7.58 14.71 -4.20
N LEU A 281 8.64 14.92 -3.42
CA LEU A 281 9.95 15.36 -3.86
C LEU A 281 11.00 14.42 -3.27
N ALA A 282 11.95 13.96 -4.09
CA ALA A 282 13.11 13.22 -3.63
C ALA A 282 14.36 13.83 -4.26
N TRP A 283 15.27 14.28 -3.42
CA TRP A 283 16.51 14.92 -3.82
C TRP A 283 17.72 14.10 -3.40
N ARG A 284 18.58 13.83 -4.37
CA ARG A 284 19.87 13.17 -4.19
C ARG A 284 20.97 14.20 -4.38
N PRO A 285 21.62 14.65 -3.29
CA PRO A 285 22.63 15.68 -3.35
C PRO A 285 23.86 15.24 -4.13
N ARG A 286 24.52 16.17 -4.82
CA ARG A 286 25.73 15.88 -5.61
C ARG A 286 26.92 15.51 -4.72
N PHE A 287 26.97 16.03 -3.48
CA PHE A 287 28.07 15.77 -2.55
C PHE A 287 27.96 14.40 -1.86
N GLU A 288 26.77 13.78 -1.84
CA GLU A 288 26.53 12.43 -1.31
C GLU A 288 25.51 11.69 -2.21
N PRO A 289 25.98 11.09 -3.31
CA PRO A 289 25.09 10.45 -4.29
C PRO A 289 24.35 9.22 -3.78
N ASN A 290 24.78 8.68 -2.63
CA ASN A 290 24.15 7.52 -2.00
C ASN A 290 23.05 7.90 -1.01
N LEU A 291 22.92 9.16 -0.64
CA LEU A 291 21.87 9.70 0.20
C LEU A 291 20.72 10.24 -0.67
N THR A 292 19.51 9.86 -0.34
CA THR A 292 18.29 10.47 -0.89
C THR A 292 17.47 11.02 0.26
N ILE A 293 17.12 12.29 0.21
CA ILE A 293 16.25 12.98 1.17
C ILE A 293 14.99 13.38 0.42
N GLY A 294 13.84 13.31 1.08
CA GLY A 294 12.61 13.71 0.42
C GLY A 294 11.50 14.10 1.36
N MET A 295 10.44 14.58 0.75
CA MET A 295 9.20 14.91 1.41
C MET A 295 8.01 14.50 0.56
N ALA A 296 6.91 14.20 1.21
CA ALA A 296 5.65 13.97 0.55
C ALA A 296 4.51 14.60 1.33
N ARG A 297 3.51 15.09 0.60
CA ARG A 297 2.29 15.64 1.18
C ARG A 297 1.10 15.19 0.37
N ILE A 298 0.06 14.77 1.07
CA ILE A 298 -1.22 14.38 0.48
C ILE A 298 -2.32 15.15 1.20
N VAL A 299 -3.25 15.70 0.43
CA VAL A 299 -4.43 16.40 0.92
C VAL A 299 -5.67 15.72 0.37
N MET A 300 -6.65 15.50 1.23
CA MET A 300 -7.95 14.96 0.88
C MET A 300 -9.06 15.94 1.26
N ALA A 301 -10.16 15.92 0.49
CA ALA A 301 -11.33 16.74 0.76
C ALA A 301 -12.61 16.03 0.32
N PRO A 302 -13.76 16.31 0.95
CA PRO A 302 -15.06 15.91 0.43
C PRO A 302 -15.29 16.54 -0.94
N MET A 303 -15.89 15.79 -1.85
CA MET A 303 -16.16 16.28 -3.19
C MET A 303 -17.63 16.14 -3.54
N ALA A 304 -18.29 17.29 -3.69
CA ALA A 304 -19.62 17.37 -4.29
C ALA A 304 -19.46 17.47 -5.82
N GLY A 305 -19.80 16.41 -6.53
CA GLY A 305 -19.61 16.35 -7.98
C GLY A 305 -18.17 16.00 -8.39
N ARG A 306 -17.83 16.17 -9.68
CA ARG A 306 -16.53 15.77 -10.25
C ARG A 306 -15.58 16.96 -10.51
N THR A 307 -15.55 17.94 -9.63
CA THR A 307 -14.76 19.17 -9.79
C THR A 307 -13.32 19.02 -9.26
N TYR A 308 -12.57 18.06 -9.77
CA TYR A 308 -11.17 17.79 -9.35
C TYR A 308 -10.23 18.99 -9.47
N LEU A 309 -10.45 19.88 -10.43
CA LEU A 309 -9.60 21.05 -10.68
C LEU A 309 -9.56 22.03 -9.50
N LYS A 310 -10.59 22.09 -8.65
CA LYS A 310 -10.60 22.90 -7.43
C LYS A 310 -9.55 22.47 -6.42
N HIS A 311 -9.13 21.19 -6.48
CA HIS A 311 -8.20 20.56 -5.57
C HIS A 311 -6.77 20.48 -6.14
N LEU A 312 -6.54 21.04 -7.32
CA LEU A 312 -5.25 20.99 -7.99
C LEU A 312 -4.15 21.62 -7.15
N LEU A 313 -4.41 22.69 -6.42
CA LEU A 313 -3.40 23.38 -5.61
C LEU A 313 -3.35 22.92 -4.15
N ASP A 314 -4.23 22.02 -3.72
CA ASP A 314 -4.30 21.57 -2.33
C ASP A 314 -2.96 21.10 -1.74
N PRO A 315 -2.07 20.38 -2.47
CA PRO A 315 -0.78 19.96 -1.90
C PRO A 315 0.22 21.09 -1.64
N VAL A 316 0.02 22.27 -2.21
CA VAL A 316 0.94 23.41 -2.08
C VAL A 316 0.40 24.54 -1.21
N ILE A 317 -0.92 24.59 -0.98
CA ILE A 317 -1.51 25.60 -0.11
C ILE A 317 -1.52 25.15 1.36
N PRO A 318 -1.46 26.06 2.33
CA PRO A 318 -1.65 25.73 3.74
C PRO A 318 -3.04 25.11 3.96
N VAL A 319 -3.11 24.04 4.74
CA VAL A 319 -4.35 23.44 5.24
C VAL A 319 -4.31 23.57 6.74
N GLY A 320 -5.32 24.24 7.32
CA GLY A 320 -5.45 24.34 8.77
C GLY A 320 -5.63 22.98 9.42
N THR A 321 -5.46 22.89 10.74
CA THR A 321 -5.63 21.66 11.51
C THR A 321 -7.10 21.31 11.68
N PRO A 322 -7.67 20.36 10.90
CA PRO A 322 -9.11 20.06 10.94
C PRO A 322 -9.54 19.37 12.24
N ASN A 323 -8.59 18.89 13.03
CA ASN A 323 -8.83 18.18 14.28
C ASN A 323 -8.64 19.03 15.54
N ALA A 324 -8.34 20.32 15.42
CA ALA A 324 -8.25 21.23 16.57
C ALA A 324 -9.62 21.34 17.24
N VAL A 325 -9.86 20.52 18.25
CA VAL A 325 -11.07 20.55 19.07
C VAL A 325 -11.05 21.83 19.90
N GLY A 326 -12.00 22.73 19.63
CA GLY A 326 -12.28 23.89 20.48
C GLY A 326 -11.82 25.27 20.00
N ARG A 327 -11.15 25.39 18.87
CA ARG A 327 -10.88 26.70 18.26
C ARG A 327 -11.71 26.85 16.97
N GLY A 328 -12.63 27.79 16.99
CA GLY A 328 -13.63 28.04 15.94
C GLY A 328 -13.08 28.52 14.59
N ASP A 329 -11.84 28.18 14.24
CA ASP A 329 -11.20 28.64 13.01
C ASP A 329 -10.99 27.52 11.97
N SER A 330 -11.92 26.57 11.93
CA SER A 330 -12.06 25.65 10.79
C SER A 330 -12.56 26.38 9.50
N THR A 331 -12.65 27.71 9.54
CA THR A 331 -13.27 28.51 8.46
C THR A 331 -12.33 28.73 7.27
N GLN A 332 -11.02 28.66 7.43
CA GLN A 332 -10.10 28.93 6.33
C GLN A 332 -10.05 27.82 5.28
N TYR A 333 -10.21 26.54 5.67
CA TYR A 333 -10.27 25.40 4.73
C TYR A 333 -11.20 24.30 5.25
N PRO A 334 -12.52 24.56 5.33
CA PRO A 334 -13.46 23.60 5.87
C PRO A 334 -13.45 22.31 5.04
N GLY A 335 -13.33 21.17 5.73
CA GLY A 335 -13.46 19.86 5.11
C GLY A 335 -12.21 19.32 4.42
N ARG A 336 -11.02 19.85 4.63
CA ARG A 336 -9.75 19.25 4.18
C ARG A 336 -9.05 18.53 5.31
N ASP A 337 -8.32 17.49 4.95
CA ASP A 337 -7.41 16.76 5.82
C ASP A 337 -6.12 16.44 5.08
N GLN A 338 -5.03 16.19 5.79
CA GLN A 338 -3.72 16.03 5.18
C GLN A 338 -2.85 15.01 5.89
N LEU A 339 -1.91 14.45 5.15
CA LEU A 339 -0.77 13.68 5.64
C LEU A 339 0.50 14.27 5.05
N PHE A 340 1.54 14.39 5.87
CA PHE A 340 2.83 14.90 5.46
C PHE A 340 3.93 13.97 5.95
N SER A 341 4.97 13.72 5.14
CA SER A 341 6.16 12.98 5.56
C SER A 341 7.46 13.62 5.10
N LEU A 342 8.49 13.42 5.90
CA LEU A 342 9.90 13.63 5.57
C LEU A 342 10.59 12.28 5.61
N PHE A 343 11.48 12.00 4.66
CA PHE A 343 12.17 10.73 4.62
C PHE A 343 13.61 10.87 4.14
N ALA A 344 14.42 9.92 4.57
CA ALA A 344 15.79 9.76 4.11
C ALA A 344 16.09 8.28 3.86
N ASN A 345 16.91 8.02 2.87
CA ASN A 345 17.46 6.71 2.55
C ASN A 345 18.94 6.86 2.25
N TRP A 346 19.77 6.17 3.02
CA TRP A 346 21.21 6.15 2.82
C TRP A 346 21.68 4.76 2.46
N ARG A 347 22.29 4.65 1.30
CA ARG A 347 22.82 3.40 0.75
C ARG A 347 24.34 3.41 0.85
N LEU A 348 24.92 2.31 1.29
CA LEU A 348 26.36 2.11 1.47
C LEU A 348 26.76 0.88 0.63
N PRO A 349 26.88 1.03 -0.72
CA PRO A 349 27.07 -0.12 -1.62
C PRO A 349 28.38 -0.88 -1.35
N GLU A 350 29.43 -0.19 -0.94
CA GLU A 350 30.74 -0.80 -0.62
C GLU A 350 30.64 -1.75 0.56
N ASP A 351 29.90 -1.36 1.59
CA ASP A 351 29.66 -2.16 2.80
C ASP A 351 28.45 -3.09 2.67
N GLY A 352 27.64 -2.92 1.63
CA GLY A 352 26.37 -3.63 1.46
C GLY A 352 25.29 -3.20 2.45
N GLY A 353 25.42 -2.03 3.06
CA GLY A 353 24.50 -1.47 4.04
C GLY A 353 23.46 -0.55 3.40
N GLU A 354 22.26 -0.51 3.97
CA GLU A 354 21.24 0.49 3.67
C GLU A 354 20.43 0.78 4.92
N VAL A 355 20.18 2.06 5.18
CA VAL A 355 19.32 2.53 6.27
C VAL A 355 18.30 3.51 5.74
N TRP A 356 17.11 3.52 6.33
CA TRP A 356 16.06 4.45 5.96
C TRP A 356 15.23 4.86 7.16
N VAL A 357 14.65 6.06 7.02
CA VAL A 357 13.70 6.64 7.97
C VAL A 357 12.63 7.41 7.20
N GLU A 358 11.39 7.27 7.63
CA GLU A 358 10.28 8.11 7.23
C GLU A 358 9.57 8.56 8.50
N TRP A 359 9.52 9.86 8.73
CA TRP A 359 8.78 10.51 9.80
C TRP A 359 7.63 11.29 9.19
N ALA A 360 6.44 11.13 9.74
CA ALA A 360 5.24 11.71 9.17
C ALA A 360 4.33 12.29 10.25
N ARG A 361 3.48 13.25 9.85
CA ARG A 361 2.44 13.84 10.69
C ARG A 361 1.11 13.89 9.96
N ALA A 362 0.04 13.62 10.69
CA ALA A 362 -1.33 13.79 10.22
C ALA A 362 -1.78 15.27 10.36
N GLU A 363 -1.22 16.00 11.31
CA GLU A 363 -1.48 17.42 11.53
C GLU A 363 -0.16 18.19 11.45
N LEU A 364 -0.15 19.29 10.68
CA LEU A 364 0.98 20.21 10.71
C LEU A 364 0.91 21.06 11.99
N PRO A 365 2.06 21.44 12.57
CA PRO A 365 2.09 22.34 13.71
C PRO A 365 1.52 23.72 13.33
N GLU A 366 0.82 24.36 14.24
CA GLU A 366 0.29 25.72 14.01
C GLU A 366 1.41 26.76 13.88
N ASN A 367 2.49 26.56 14.62
CA ASN A 367 3.66 27.44 14.63
C ASN A 367 4.89 26.67 15.15
N MET A 368 6.04 27.36 15.23
CA MET A 368 7.30 26.75 15.66
C MET A 368 7.26 26.33 17.14
N ASN A 369 6.59 27.07 18.02
CA ASN A 369 6.46 26.69 19.43
C ASN A 369 5.68 25.39 19.59
N ASP A 370 4.55 25.27 18.90
CA ASP A 370 3.77 24.03 18.85
C ASP A 370 4.60 22.82 18.37
N PHE A 371 5.45 23.05 17.38
CA PHE A 371 6.36 22.00 16.90
C PHE A 371 7.41 21.63 17.95
N LEU A 372 8.00 22.62 18.63
CA LEU A 372 9.05 22.37 19.62
C LEU A 372 8.50 21.75 20.91
N GLU A 373 7.27 22.12 21.30
CA GLU A 373 6.61 21.55 22.49
C GLU A 373 6.19 20.08 22.27
N SER A 374 5.65 19.76 21.09
CA SER A 374 5.10 18.44 20.80
C SER A 374 5.48 17.97 19.39
N PRO A 375 6.78 17.70 19.11
CA PRO A 375 7.22 17.29 17.77
C PRO A 375 6.63 15.94 17.36
N ASN A 376 6.27 15.11 18.34
CA ASN A 376 5.68 13.79 18.16
C ASN A 376 4.13 13.80 18.13
N HIS A 377 3.47 14.95 18.20
CA HIS A 377 2.02 15.04 18.10
C HIS A 377 1.55 14.59 16.72
N SER A 378 0.56 13.69 16.67
CA SER A 378 0.02 13.09 15.42
C SER A 378 1.07 12.45 14.51
N GLN A 379 2.19 11.99 15.07
CA GLN A 379 3.27 11.38 14.28
C GLN A 379 2.98 9.93 13.86
N ALA A 380 3.62 9.52 12.77
CA ALA A 380 3.93 8.14 12.45
C ALA A 380 5.41 8.03 12.05
N LEU A 381 5.97 6.84 12.18
CA LEU A 381 7.39 6.62 11.94
C LEU A 381 7.62 5.25 11.29
N THR A 382 8.48 5.22 10.30
CA THR A 382 9.08 3.98 9.78
C THR A 382 10.60 4.12 9.82
N ILE A 383 11.27 3.13 10.41
CA ILE A 383 12.73 3.03 10.41
C ILE A 383 13.10 1.63 9.97
N GLY A 384 14.10 1.49 9.12
CA GLY A 384 14.58 0.19 8.73
C GLY A 384 16.04 0.20 8.31
N LEU A 385 16.57 -1.00 8.25
CA LEU A 385 17.93 -1.25 7.80
C LEU A 385 18.01 -2.60 7.09
N GLN A 386 18.98 -2.73 6.20
CA GLN A 386 19.36 -4.01 5.65
C GLN A 386 20.87 -4.07 5.40
N HIS A 387 21.37 -5.30 5.44
CA HIS A 387 22.74 -5.60 5.08
C HIS A 387 22.76 -6.75 4.07
N VAL A 388 23.56 -6.60 3.00
CA VAL A 388 23.59 -7.49 1.84
C VAL A 388 25.03 -7.90 1.58
N ARG A 389 25.30 -9.21 1.59
CA ARG A 389 26.64 -9.74 1.30
C ARG A 389 26.60 -10.88 0.30
N PRO A 390 27.65 -11.03 -0.54
CA PRO A 390 27.84 -12.23 -1.34
C PRO A 390 28.16 -13.43 -0.44
N VAL A 391 27.64 -14.61 -0.77
CA VAL A 391 27.89 -15.85 -0.04
C VAL A 391 28.21 -17.00 -0.99
N TRP A 392 29.09 -17.94 -0.54
CA TRP A 392 29.51 -19.19 -1.18
C TRP A 392 29.90 -19.11 -2.65
N ARG A 393 29.00 -18.62 -3.50
CA ARG A 393 29.23 -18.42 -4.93
C ARG A 393 29.00 -16.95 -5.25
N ARG A 394 29.68 -16.43 -6.26
CA ARG A 394 29.64 -15.00 -6.63
C ARG A 394 28.24 -14.49 -7.03
N ASP A 395 27.35 -15.39 -7.46
CA ASP A 395 25.99 -15.08 -7.89
C ASP A 395 24.94 -15.09 -6.76
N TRP A 396 25.28 -15.69 -5.60
CA TRP A 396 24.39 -15.70 -4.44
C TRP A 396 24.67 -14.56 -3.47
N THR A 397 23.61 -14.08 -2.86
CA THR A 397 23.62 -12.96 -1.93
C THR A 397 22.76 -13.32 -0.72
N VAL A 398 23.29 -13.07 0.48
CA VAL A 398 22.49 -13.06 1.69
C VAL A 398 22.07 -11.62 2.00
N ARG A 399 20.82 -11.44 2.35
CA ARG A 399 20.26 -10.22 2.90
C ARG A 399 19.75 -10.49 4.32
N VAL A 400 20.10 -9.63 5.25
CA VAL A 400 19.49 -9.56 6.58
C VAL A 400 18.94 -8.16 6.75
N GLY A 401 17.72 -8.02 7.22
CA GLY A 401 17.12 -6.69 7.39
C GLY A 401 15.96 -6.70 8.37
N GLY A 402 15.57 -5.50 8.76
CA GLY A 402 14.43 -5.27 9.62
C GLY A 402 13.80 -3.91 9.41
N GLU A 403 12.52 -3.82 9.76
CA GLU A 403 11.73 -2.59 9.69
C GLU A 403 10.83 -2.48 10.92
N TYR A 404 10.83 -1.31 11.50
CA TYR A 404 9.91 -0.87 12.53
C TYR A 404 8.98 0.18 11.96
N THR A 405 7.67 0.03 12.17
CA THR A 405 6.69 1.04 11.78
C THR A 405 5.69 1.24 12.90
N GLN A 406 5.37 2.50 13.18
CA GLN A 406 4.32 2.89 14.13
C GLN A 406 3.40 3.95 13.52
N THR A 407 2.10 3.79 13.78
CA THR A 407 1.04 4.73 13.40
C THR A 407 0.17 5.09 14.61
N ASN A 408 0.55 4.65 15.82
CA ASN A 408 -0.17 4.96 17.04
C ASN A 408 0.14 6.36 17.54
N GLN A 409 -0.84 6.95 18.21
CA GLN A 409 -0.75 8.28 18.81
C GLN A 409 0.33 8.33 19.90
N SER A 410 0.97 9.49 20.03
CA SER A 410 1.83 9.80 21.16
C SER A 410 0.97 10.15 22.39
N SER A 411 1.59 10.18 23.58
CA SER A 411 0.92 10.54 24.83
C SER A 411 0.28 11.94 24.83
N SER A 412 0.70 12.80 23.93
CA SER A 412 0.16 14.16 23.77
C SER A 412 -1.33 14.19 23.39
N TYR A 413 -1.90 13.07 22.90
CA TYR A 413 -3.34 12.99 22.62
C TYR A 413 -4.22 13.23 23.84
N ARG A 414 -3.71 13.02 25.05
CA ARG A 414 -4.44 13.22 26.32
C ARG A 414 -4.75 14.70 26.59
N GLU A 415 -3.86 15.57 26.18
CA GLU A 415 -3.95 17.02 26.37
C GLU A 415 -4.45 17.72 25.12
N ARG A 416 -4.05 17.21 23.97
CA ARG A 416 -4.43 17.70 22.64
C ARG A 416 -5.00 16.55 21.80
N PRO A 417 -6.31 16.30 21.87
CA PRO A 417 -6.93 15.19 21.15
C PRO A 417 -6.74 15.31 19.65
N THR A 418 -6.22 14.26 19.03
CA THR A 418 -6.10 14.10 17.58
C THR A 418 -6.80 12.80 17.16
N GLY A 419 -7.11 12.66 15.86
CA GLY A 419 -7.58 11.39 15.29
C GLY A 419 -6.46 10.37 15.17
N SER A 420 -6.80 9.08 15.19
CA SER A 420 -5.86 8.04 14.78
C SER A 420 -5.43 8.24 13.32
N TRP A 421 -4.22 7.78 12.99
CA TRP A 421 -3.71 7.81 11.63
C TRP A 421 -4.72 7.25 10.63
N TYR A 422 -4.82 7.86 9.44
CA TYR A 422 -5.74 7.52 8.35
C TYR A 422 -7.23 7.79 8.63
N THR A 423 -7.61 8.05 9.87
CA THR A 423 -8.99 8.48 10.18
C THR A 423 -9.15 9.98 9.92
N SER A 424 -10.35 10.41 9.60
CA SER A 424 -10.65 11.83 9.44
C SER A 424 -12.05 12.16 9.95
N ARG A 425 -12.18 13.29 10.65
CA ARG A 425 -13.47 13.87 11.03
C ARG A 425 -14.02 14.79 9.94
N ALA A 426 -13.11 15.45 9.22
CA ALA A 426 -13.44 16.40 8.16
C ALA A 426 -13.83 15.69 6.86
N VAL A 427 -13.15 14.59 6.53
CA VAL A 427 -13.34 13.82 5.31
C VAL A 427 -13.82 12.42 5.66
N GLN A 428 -15.11 12.18 5.51
CA GLN A 428 -15.73 10.91 5.81
C GLN A 428 -14.99 9.75 5.11
N ALA A 429 -14.89 8.59 5.79
CA ALA A 429 -14.13 7.42 5.34
C ALA A 429 -12.61 7.58 5.30
N GLY A 430 -12.05 8.72 5.71
CA GLY A 430 -10.62 8.91 5.91
C GLY A 430 -9.74 8.57 4.70
N PHE A 431 -8.51 8.17 4.98
CA PHE A 431 -7.50 7.86 3.98
C PHE A 431 -7.58 6.40 3.52
N SER A 432 -8.65 6.09 2.77
CA SER A 432 -8.94 4.75 2.26
C SER A 432 -9.43 4.78 0.82
N GLN A 433 -9.19 3.69 0.10
CA GLN A 433 -9.67 3.46 -1.26
C GLN A 433 -10.39 2.12 -1.32
N LYS A 434 -11.68 2.14 -1.70
CA LYS A 434 -12.50 0.92 -1.86
C LYS A 434 -12.45 -0.02 -0.64
N GLY A 435 -12.43 0.55 0.57
CA GLY A 435 -12.45 -0.22 1.81
C GLY A 435 -11.09 -0.70 2.31
N GLN A 436 -9.98 -0.18 1.78
CA GLN A 436 -8.62 -0.47 2.26
C GLN A 436 -7.86 0.82 2.54
N VAL A 437 -7.01 0.81 3.58
CA VAL A 437 -6.11 1.92 3.88
C VAL A 437 -5.04 2.03 2.80
N MET A 438 -4.76 3.25 2.34
CA MET A 438 -3.81 3.48 1.24
C MET A 438 -2.35 3.62 1.69
N GLY A 439 -2.12 3.89 2.98
CA GLY A 439 -0.78 3.99 3.58
C GLY A 439 -0.27 2.65 4.10
N ALA A 440 0.35 2.65 5.29
CA ALA A 440 0.89 1.46 5.91
C ALA A 440 -0.19 0.38 6.09
N MET A 441 0.11 -0.85 5.65
CA MET A 441 -0.84 -1.96 5.67
C MET A 441 -1.32 -2.33 7.08
N ILE A 442 -0.54 -1.97 8.12
CA ILE A 442 -0.92 -2.21 9.51
C ILE A 442 -2.11 -1.36 9.97
N GLY A 443 -2.47 -0.31 9.21
CA GLY A 443 -3.61 0.56 9.51
C GLY A 443 -3.35 1.55 10.64
N PRO A 444 -4.41 2.21 11.14
CA PRO A 444 -4.31 3.20 12.22
C PRO A 444 -3.90 2.56 13.56
N GLY A 445 -3.31 3.37 14.42
CA GLY A 445 -3.05 3.02 15.81
C GLY A 445 -2.11 1.84 16.04
N SER A 446 -1.43 1.35 15.03
CA SER A 446 -0.72 0.08 15.06
C SER A 446 0.80 0.24 15.15
N VAL A 447 1.47 -0.79 15.65
CA VAL A 447 2.94 -0.86 15.72
C VAL A 447 3.42 -2.21 15.21
N THR A 448 4.40 -2.23 14.31
CA THR A 448 5.01 -3.48 13.81
C THR A 448 6.52 -3.47 13.93
N GLN A 449 7.08 -4.64 14.22
CA GLN A 449 8.48 -4.97 14.13
C GLN A 449 8.64 -6.17 13.20
N ARG A 450 9.46 -6.06 12.18
CA ARG A 450 9.74 -7.14 11.23
C ARG A 450 11.24 -7.34 11.09
N ILE A 451 11.65 -8.60 11.06
CA ILE A 451 13.01 -9.02 10.72
C ILE A 451 12.95 -10.14 9.69
N GLY A 452 13.97 -10.27 8.88
CA GLY A 452 14.06 -11.36 7.90
C GLY A 452 15.46 -11.55 7.35
N THR A 453 15.65 -12.73 6.81
CA THR A 453 16.87 -13.10 6.06
C THR A 453 16.47 -13.79 4.78
N ASP A 454 17.15 -13.45 3.68
CA ASP A 454 16.94 -14.05 2.38
C ASP A 454 18.27 -14.42 1.74
N PHE A 455 18.30 -15.56 1.11
CA PHE A 455 19.34 -15.99 0.18
C PHE A 455 18.77 -15.86 -1.23
N ALA A 456 19.40 -15.07 -2.07
CA ALA A 456 18.88 -14.77 -3.39
C ALA A 456 19.98 -14.72 -4.45
N ASN A 457 19.60 -15.09 -5.65
CA ASN A 457 20.31 -14.78 -6.89
C ASN A 457 19.29 -14.28 -7.94
N PRO A 458 19.69 -13.91 -9.16
CA PRO A 458 18.74 -13.40 -10.16
C PRO A 458 17.61 -14.37 -10.58
N ARG A 459 17.70 -15.67 -10.23
CA ARG A 459 16.72 -16.70 -10.63
C ARG A 459 15.99 -17.35 -9.46
N HIS A 460 16.59 -17.33 -8.27
CA HIS A 460 16.07 -18.07 -7.12
C HIS A 460 16.22 -17.24 -5.86
N SER A 461 15.26 -17.36 -4.97
CA SER A 461 15.39 -16.85 -3.60
C SER A 461 14.70 -17.78 -2.61
N ILE A 462 15.21 -17.80 -1.40
CA ILE A 462 14.59 -18.43 -0.24
C ILE A 462 14.88 -17.59 0.99
N GLY A 463 13.91 -17.40 1.86
CA GLY A 463 14.06 -16.59 3.05
C GLY A 463 13.14 -16.99 4.18
N LEU A 464 13.51 -16.54 5.37
CA LEU A 464 12.74 -16.67 6.59
C LEU A 464 12.48 -15.27 7.16
N PHE A 465 11.34 -15.10 7.79
CA PHE A 465 11.00 -13.85 8.44
C PHE A 465 10.15 -14.07 9.69
N ALA A 466 10.20 -13.08 10.57
CA ALA A 466 9.31 -12.99 11.70
C ALA A 466 8.84 -11.53 11.85
N TYR A 467 7.61 -11.35 12.31
CA TYR A 467 7.11 -10.02 12.64
C TYR A 467 6.08 -10.08 13.77
N ARG A 468 6.01 -8.97 14.49
CA ARG A 468 5.01 -8.72 15.51
C ARG A 468 4.19 -7.49 15.10
N ILE A 469 2.89 -7.54 15.26
CA ILE A 469 2.01 -6.37 15.10
C ILE A 469 1.19 -6.22 16.38
N LYS A 470 1.19 -5.03 16.94
CA LYS A 470 0.23 -4.59 17.94
C LYS A 470 -0.82 -3.75 17.22
N TRP A 471 -2.07 -4.21 17.25
CA TRP A 471 -3.14 -3.67 16.45
C TRP A 471 -3.88 -2.56 17.19
N ASP A 472 -4.09 -1.44 16.49
CA ASP A 472 -4.98 -0.33 16.87
C ASP A 472 -4.94 0.02 18.37
N ASP A 473 -3.74 0.36 18.82
CA ASP A 473 -3.46 0.73 20.21
C ASP A 473 -4.18 2.01 20.61
N ASP A 474 -4.48 2.87 19.65
CA ASP A 474 -5.25 4.10 19.87
C ASP A 474 -6.67 3.78 20.35
N SER A 475 -7.34 2.85 19.70
CA SER A 475 -8.65 2.38 20.14
C SER A 475 -8.59 1.72 21.52
N PHE A 476 -7.53 0.96 21.80
CA PHE A 476 -7.33 0.36 23.11
C PHE A 476 -7.31 1.38 24.25
N TYR A 477 -6.69 2.55 24.04
CA TYR A 477 -6.60 3.60 25.06
C TYR A 477 -7.79 4.56 25.07
N THR A 478 -8.52 4.70 23.97
CA THR A 478 -9.58 5.70 23.81
C THR A 478 -11.00 5.15 23.98
N ILE A 479 -11.21 3.82 23.90
CA ILE A 479 -12.52 3.21 24.10
C ILE A 479 -12.99 3.45 25.55
N PRO A 480 -14.20 4.02 25.76
CA PRO A 480 -14.77 4.17 27.09
C PRO A 480 -14.90 2.82 27.78
N ARG A 481 -14.46 2.75 29.03
CA ARG A 481 -14.46 1.52 29.81
C ARG A 481 -15.81 1.32 30.50
N PRO A 482 -16.55 0.24 30.22
CA PRO A 482 -17.75 -0.07 30.98
C PRO A 482 -17.37 -0.43 32.42
N ASN A 483 -18.03 0.20 33.39
CA ASN A 483 -17.94 -0.13 34.84
C ASN A 483 -16.53 -0.05 35.44
N GLY A 484 -15.65 0.80 34.97
CA GLY A 484 -14.30 0.95 35.52
C GLY A 484 -13.31 -0.19 35.22
N ASN A 485 -13.76 -1.28 34.62
CA ASN A 485 -12.94 -2.41 34.22
C ASN A 485 -12.36 -2.15 32.85
N GLY A 486 -11.05 -1.90 32.77
CA GLY A 486 -10.39 -1.57 31.53
C GLY A 486 -10.19 -2.74 30.58
N LEU A 487 -9.92 -2.42 29.32
CA LEU A 487 -9.27 -3.34 28.41
C LEU A 487 -7.88 -3.66 29.01
N CYS A 488 -7.61 -4.92 29.26
CA CYS A 488 -6.43 -5.32 30.01
C CYS A 488 -5.30 -5.82 29.11
N LYS A 489 -5.64 -6.33 27.94
CA LYS A 489 -4.70 -6.99 27.06
C LYS A 489 -4.82 -6.45 25.64
N HIS A 490 -3.70 -6.09 25.07
CA HIS A 490 -3.62 -5.63 23.68
C HIS A 490 -3.92 -6.75 22.69
N ASP A 491 -4.41 -6.39 21.54
CA ASP A 491 -4.50 -7.28 20.37
C ASP A 491 -3.13 -7.34 19.68
N VAL A 492 -2.48 -8.48 19.73
CA VAL A 492 -1.11 -8.66 19.24
C VAL A 492 -1.01 -9.88 18.36
N SER A 493 -0.47 -9.72 17.17
CA SER A 493 -0.09 -10.82 16.28
C SER A 493 1.40 -11.09 16.34
N LEU A 494 1.75 -12.38 16.50
CA LEU A 494 3.10 -12.91 16.34
C LEU A 494 3.10 -13.80 15.10
N SER A 495 3.96 -13.53 14.15
CA SER A 495 4.00 -14.21 12.87
C SER A 495 5.42 -14.60 12.51
N TRP A 496 5.57 -15.79 11.92
CA TRP A 496 6.80 -16.27 11.32
C TRP A 496 6.49 -17.01 10.03
N GLY A 497 7.39 -16.97 9.10
CA GLY A 497 7.14 -17.58 7.81
C GLY A 497 8.39 -17.85 7.01
N ALA A 498 8.18 -18.61 5.96
CA ALA A 498 9.14 -18.86 4.91
C ALA A 498 8.60 -18.31 3.59
N ARG A 499 9.50 -17.86 2.73
CA ARG A 499 9.18 -17.37 1.41
C ARG A 499 10.22 -17.78 0.39
N GLY A 500 9.82 -17.91 -0.84
CA GLY A 500 10.74 -18.25 -1.91
C GLY A 500 10.22 -17.85 -3.26
N ALA A 501 11.16 -17.68 -4.19
CA ALA A 501 10.84 -17.43 -5.58
C ALA A 501 11.79 -18.20 -6.50
N THR A 502 11.31 -18.60 -7.66
CA THR A 502 12.12 -19.32 -8.63
C THR A 502 11.68 -19.03 -10.07
N LEU A 503 12.69 -18.86 -10.94
CA LEU A 503 12.47 -18.78 -12.38
C LEU A 503 12.52 -20.19 -12.98
N THR A 504 11.38 -20.68 -13.44
CA THR A 504 11.24 -21.97 -14.12
C THR A 504 11.14 -21.80 -15.65
N ARG A 505 11.05 -22.93 -16.36
CA ARG A 505 10.74 -22.90 -17.81
C ARG A 505 9.34 -22.34 -18.11
N ALA A 506 8.39 -22.55 -17.20
CA ALA A 506 7.01 -22.06 -17.33
C ALA A 506 6.86 -20.57 -17.00
N GLY A 507 7.72 -20.04 -16.13
CA GLY A 507 7.64 -18.65 -15.68
C GLY A 507 8.23 -18.44 -14.29
N TRP A 508 7.97 -17.28 -13.72
CA TRP A 508 8.34 -16.88 -12.37
C TRP A 508 7.29 -17.36 -11.38
N LEU A 509 7.74 -18.06 -10.35
CA LEU A 509 6.92 -18.55 -9.25
C LEU A 509 7.38 -17.91 -7.94
N GLU A 510 6.46 -17.43 -7.14
CA GLU A 510 6.71 -16.99 -5.76
C GLU A 510 5.74 -17.73 -4.83
N ALA A 511 6.21 -18.07 -3.64
CA ALA A 511 5.37 -18.63 -2.58
C ALA A 511 5.78 -18.05 -1.22
N THR A 512 4.79 -17.77 -0.39
CA THR A 512 4.98 -17.35 1.00
C THR A 512 4.03 -18.13 1.89
N VAL A 513 4.57 -18.69 2.97
CA VAL A 513 3.78 -19.37 4.01
C VAL A 513 4.04 -18.66 5.33
N THR A 514 2.97 -18.23 5.99
CA THR A 514 3.03 -17.53 7.26
C THR A 514 2.18 -18.22 8.30
N SER A 515 2.77 -18.62 9.39
CA SER A 515 2.06 -19.04 10.61
C SER A 515 1.93 -17.84 11.54
N GLN A 516 0.72 -17.61 12.04
CA GLN A 516 0.42 -16.49 12.90
C GLN A 516 -0.34 -16.95 14.14
N ARG A 517 0.03 -16.41 15.29
CA ARG A 517 -0.77 -16.43 16.51
C ARG A 517 -1.19 -15.01 16.84
N ARG A 518 -2.50 -14.75 16.89
CA ARG A 518 -3.08 -13.48 17.30
C ARG A 518 -3.69 -13.64 18.69
N LEU A 519 -3.17 -12.86 19.61
CA LEU A 519 -3.53 -12.87 21.02
C LEU A 519 -4.61 -11.82 21.24
N ASN A 520 -5.63 -12.17 21.99
CA ASN A 520 -6.73 -11.28 22.40
C ASN A 520 -7.35 -10.51 21.22
N VAL A 521 -7.80 -11.26 20.23
CA VAL A 521 -8.38 -10.72 18.98
C VAL A 521 -9.45 -9.68 19.30
N TYR A 522 -9.26 -8.45 18.81
CA TYR A 522 -10.14 -7.30 19.03
C TYR A 522 -10.43 -6.98 20.51
N TRP A 523 -9.46 -7.18 21.40
CA TRP A 523 -9.54 -6.87 22.84
C TRP A 523 -10.74 -7.51 23.55
N GLN A 524 -11.14 -8.71 23.17
CA GLN A 524 -12.34 -9.36 23.71
C GLN A 524 -12.21 -9.81 25.16
N ALA A 525 -10.99 -9.90 25.70
CA ALA A 525 -10.80 -10.17 27.13
C ALA A 525 -11.21 -8.95 27.94
N LEU A 526 -12.36 -9.06 28.58
CA LEU A 526 -12.85 -8.10 29.56
C LEU A 526 -12.60 -8.69 30.95
N GLY A 527 -11.96 -7.97 31.86
CA GLY A 527 -11.77 -8.44 33.23
C GLY A 527 -10.47 -7.98 33.87
N LEU A 528 -10.15 -8.56 35.02
CA LEU A 528 -8.96 -8.24 35.80
C LEU A 528 -7.70 -8.61 35.02
N CYS A 529 -6.84 -7.63 34.82
CA CYS A 529 -5.73 -7.62 33.85
C CYS A 529 -4.73 -8.77 33.94
N PHE A 530 -4.68 -9.49 35.03
CA PHE A 530 -3.65 -10.50 35.28
C PHE A 530 -4.21 -11.87 35.75
N GLN A 531 -5.51 -12.03 35.86
CA GLN A 531 -6.08 -13.19 36.55
C GLN A 531 -6.80 -14.21 35.67
N ASN A 532 -7.21 -13.90 34.43
CA ASN A 532 -8.02 -14.86 33.65
C ASN A 532 -7.48 -14.95 32.20
N GLU A 533 -6.61 -15.92 31.96
CA GLU A 533 -6.24 -16.32 30.60
C GLU A 533 -7.43 -16.94 29.84
N GLU A 534 -8.41 -17.50 30.54
CA GLU A 534 -9.57 -18.17 29.97
C GLU A 534 -10.50 -17.25 29.16
N LEU A 535 -10.52 -15.95 29.46
CA LEU A 535 -11.31 -14.96 28.73
C LEU A 535 -10.60 -14.40 27.51
N GLN A 536 -9.33 -14.75 27.31
CA GLN A 536 -8.55 -14.30 26.18
C GLN A 536 -8.88 -15.12 24.94
N ILE A 537 -9.35 -14.46 23.88
CA ILE A 537 -9.60 -15.12 22.60
C ILE A 537 -8.33 -15.05 21.73
N ASP A 538 -7.60 -16.14 21.74
CA ASP A 538 -6.44 -16.33 20.85
C ASP A 538 -6.86 -17.11 19.61
N LYS A 539 -6.31 -16.72 18.48
CA LYS A 539 -6.54 -17.40 17.20
C LYS A 539 -5.20 -17.72 16.51
N ARG A 540 -5.14 -18.92 15.94
CA ARG A 540 -4.05 -19.29 15.03
C ARG A 540 -4.53 -19.11 13.60
N ASN A 541 -3.67 -18.58 12.76
CA ASN A 541 -3.94 -18.39 11.34
C ASN A 541 -2.77 -18.93 10.51
N LEU A 542 -3.08 -19.63 9.44
CA LEU A 542 -2.14 -20.02 8.40
C LEU A 542 -2.47 -19.22 7.14
N SER A 543 -1.52 -18.43 6.68
CA SER A 543 -1.60 -17.71 5.42
C SER A 543 -0.68 -18.37 4.40
N ILE A 544 -1.21 -18.63 3.23
CA ILE A 544 -0.43 -19.12 2.08
C ILE A 544 -0.69 -18.16 0.93
N GLU A 545 0.39 -17.66 0.35
CA GLU A 545 0.35 -16.83 -0.85
C GLU A 545 1.16 -17.54 -1.95
N PHE A 546 0.62 -17.57 -3.13
CA PHE A 546 1.26 -18.10 -4.32
C PHE A 546 1.07 -17.13 -5.47
N ARG A 547 2.16 -16.75 -6.16
CA ARG A 547 2.17 -15.84 -7.30
C ARG A 547 2.85 -16.51 -8.50
N PHE A 548 2.21 -16.40 -9.65
CA PHE A 548 2.72 -16.95 -10.89
C PHE A 548 2.66 -15.92 -12.02
N ARG A 549 3.78 -15.75 -12.73
CA ARG A 549 3.88 -14.97 -13.97
C ARG A 549 4.43 -15.88 -15.06
N PRO A 550 3.65 -16.24 -16.09
CA PRO A 550 4.12 -17.09 -17.17
C PRO A 550 5.23 -16.41 -17.97
N ARG A 551 6.12 -17.22 -18.52
CA ARG A 551 7.10 -16.78 -19.51
C ARG A 551 6.49 -17.03 -20.90
N LEU A 552 6.21 -15.96 -21.65
CA LEU A 552 5.90 -16.14 -23.08
C LEU A 552 7.20 -16.47 -23.81
N ARG A 553 7.17 -17.52 -24.60
CA ARG A 553 8.28 -17.97 -25.47
C ARG A 553 8.37 -17.13 -26.72
#